data_bd89949ff34b8019178bad598b08443a
#
_entry.id   bd89949ff34b8019178bad598b08443a
#
_cell.length_a   1.000
_cell.length_b   1.000
_cell.length_c   1.000
_cell.angle_alpha   90.00
_cell.angle_beta   90.00
_cell.angle_gamma   90.00
#
_symmetry.space_group_name_H-M   'P 1'
#
loop_
_entity.id
_entity.type
_entity.pdbx_description
1 polymer ?
#
loop_
_entity_poly.entity_id
_entity_poly.type
_entity_poly.pdbx_seq_one_letter_code
_entity_poly.pdbx_strand_id
1 'polypeptide(L)'
;SITILLASLQLSAHKPVLRFNQEGRFKIAQFTDMHISVDKSDYCNEQAEKTFARLSRVANQEKPDFIVFTGDIVTRGDTRKGWQRLLDSLSTYKIPFCVTFGNHDPESGLSREEMSRIITSSPYSVNSLNSAGQLADMDLDVLSYSGDKPSMALYCLDSGDYSPDKSIGKYAWFSMDQILWLRNSCLKKTQENDGNVLNSLAFFH
;
A
#
# COMPACT_ATOMS: atom_id res chain seq x y z
N SER A 1 -12.91 47.26 -7.93
CA SER A 1 -13.04 45.85 -7.50
C SER A 1 -11.80 45.11 -7.91
N ILE A 2 -10.98 44.73 -6.96
CA ILE A 2 -9.78 43.90 -7.19
C ILE A 2 -10.19 42.45 -6.91
N THR A 3 -10.28 41.64 -7.96
CA THR A 3 -10.53 40.20 -7.84
C THR A 3 -9.19 39.51 -7.58
N ILE A 4 -8.95 39.08 -6.34
CA ILE A 4 -7.78 38.27 -5.99
C ILE A 4 -8.07 36.85 -6.43
N LEU A 5 -7.41 36.40 -7.48
CA LEU A 5 -7.42 35.01 -7.94
C LEU A 5 -6.46 34.22 -7.02
N LEU A 6 -7.02 33.53 -6.02
CA LEU A 6 -6.29 32.55 -5.22
C LEU A 6 -6.02 31.31 -6.09
N ALA A 7 -4.86 31.28 -6.75
CA ALA A 7 -4.35 30.08 -7.35
C ALA A 7 -3.94 29.13 -6.20
N SER A 8 -4.74 28.09 -5.96
CA SER A 8 -4.35 26.96 -5.11
C SER A 8 -3.19 26.24 -5.78
N LEU A 9 -1.96 26.52 -5.36
CA LEU A 9 -0.83 25.65 -5.67
C LEU A 9 -1.12 24.29 -5.02
N GLN A 10 -1.64 23.36 -5.81
CA GLN A 10 -1.56 21.95 -5.47
C GLN A 10 -0.08 21.58 -5.52
N LEU A 11 0.59 21.59 -4.35
CA LEU A 11 1.86 20.93 -4.19
C LEU A 11 1.62 19.45 -4.52
N SER A 12 2.00 19.04 -5.73
CA SER A 12 2.12 17.62 -6.06
C SER A 12 3.17 17.06 -5.10
N ALA A 13 2.73 16.42 -4.03
CA ALA A 13 3.63 15.74 -3.12
C ALA A 13 4.38 14.69 -3.93
N HIS A 14 5.68 14.87 -4.12
CA HIS A 14 6.53 13.86 -4.76
C HIS A 14 6.40 12.57 -3.96
N LYS A 15 6.00 11.49 -4.64
CA LYS A 15 5.96 10.17 -4.03
C LYS A 15 7.36 9.79 -3.50
N PRO A 16 7.43 9.10 -2.36
CA PRO A 16 8.72 8.64 -1.83
C PRO A 16 9.48 7.80 -2.85
N VAL A 17 10.77 8.04 -2.99
CA VAL A 17 11.67 7.25 -3.82
C VAL A 17 12.21 6.09 -2.99
N LEU A 18 12.03 4.86 -3.48
CA LEU A 18 12.57 3.66 -2.85
C LEU A 18 13.98 3.40 -3.37
N ARG A 19 14.94 3.15 -2.47
CA ARG A 19 16.36 3.03 -2.85
C ARG A 19 17.11 2.13 -1.89
N PHE A 20 18.00 1.30 -2.43
CA PHE A 20 18.98 0.57 -1.62
C PHE A 20 19.88 1.53 -0.86
N ASN A 21 20.29 1.14 0.34
CA ASN A 21 21.28 1.88 1.10
C ASN A 21 22.71 1.60 0.57
N GLN A 22 23.71 2.28 1.15
CA GLN A 22 25.10 2.16 0.75
C GLN A 22 25.66 0.74 0.87
N GLU A 23 25.09 -0.07 1.77
CA GLU A 23 25.47 -1.48 1.97
C GLU A 23 24.76 -2.44 1.02
N GLY A 24 23.99 -1.93 0.06
CA GLY A 24 23.21 -2.73 -0.88
C GLY A 24 22.01 -3.43 -0.24
N ARG A 25 21.48 -2.88 0.86
CA ARG A 25 20.34 -3.42 1.60
C ARG A 25 19.11 -2.55 1.39
N PHE A 26 17.95 -3.19 1.32
CA PHE A 26 16.63 -2.58 1.35
C PHE A 26 15.71 -3.44 2.22
N LYS A 27 15.35 -2.94 3.38
CA LYS A 27 14.57 -3.68 4.37
C LYS A 27 13.08 -3.42 4.19
N ILE A 28 12.31 -4.47 3.97
CA ILE A 28 10.86 -4.41 3.85
C ILE A 28 10.23 -5.05 5.10
N ALA A 29 9.28 -4.36 5.72
CA ALA A 29 8.41 -4.94 6.72
C ALA A 29 7.03 -5.20 6.09
N GLN A 30 6.56 -6.45 6.16
CA GLN A 30 5.22 -6.83 5.71
C GLN A 30 4.30 -7.04 6.92
N PHE A 31 3.11 -6.43 6.84
CA PHE A 31 2.00 -6.66 7.77
C PHE A 31 0.80 -7.17 6.99
N THR A 32 0.17 -8.21 7.49
CA THR A 32 -1.04 -8.80 6.94
C THR A 32 -2.02 -9.11 8.05
N ASP A 33 -3.30 -9.19 7.76
CA ASP A 33 -4.32 -9.66 8.70
C ASP A 33 -4.29 -8.93 10.06
N MET A 34 -4.11 -7.63 10.03
CA MET A 34 -4.03 -6.84 11.26
C MET A 34 -5.36 -6.75 11.98
N HIS A 35 -6.47 -6.85 11.25
CA HIS A 35 -7.85 -6.83 11.73
C HIS A 35 -8.08 -5.74 12.78
N ILE A 36 -7.59 -4.52 12.49
CA ILE A 36 -7.79 -3.37 13.38
C ILE A 36 -9.29 -3.11 13.49
N SER A 37 -9.78 -3.09 14.72
CA SER A 37 -11.15 -2.72 15.04
C SER A 37 -11.13 -1.58 16.05
N VAL A 38 -11.74 -0.46 15.70
CA VAL A 38 -11.88 0.71 16.57
C VAL A 38 -13.37 0.94 16.81
N ASP A 39 -13.87 0.58 17.98
CA ASP A 39 -15.25 0.76 18.35
C ASP A 39 -15.40 1.16 19.84
N LYS A 40 -16.61 1.05 20.38
CA LYS A 40 -16.89 1.35 21.79
C LYS A 40 -16.55 0.19 22.73
N SER A 41 -16.17 -0.98 22.21
CA SER A 41 -15.83 -2.15 23.00
C SER A 41 -14.40 -2.04 23.54
N ASP A 42 -14.24 -2.19 24.85
CA ASP A 42 -12.92 -2.18 25.48
C ASP A 42 -12.02 -3.30 24.94
N TYR A 43 -12.59 -4.46 24.65
CA TYR A 43 -11.85 -5.58 24.08
C TYR A 43 -11.25 -5.25 22.68
N CYS A 44 -12.04 -4.70 21.76
CA CYS A 44 -11.56 -4.32 20.44
C CYS A 44 -10.48 -3.25 20.51
N ASN A 45 -10.67 -2.25 21.37
CA ASN A 45 -9.68 -1.20 21.58
C ASN A 45 -8.37 -1.78 22.16
N GLU A 46 -8.43 -2.69 23.11
CA GLU A 46 -7.23 -3.36 23.65
C GLU A 46 -6.45 -4.15 22.58
N GLN A 47 -7.16 -4.88 21.69
CA GLN A 47 -6.51 -5.58 20.58
C GLN A 47 -5.88 -4.60 19.58
N ALA A 48 -6.56 -3.51 19.26
CA ALA A 48 -6.02 -2.46 18.41
C ALA A 48 -4.75 -1.85 19.03
N GLU A 49 -4.73 -1.53 20.33
CA GLU A 49 -3.54 -1.04 21.03
C GLU A 49 -2.36 -2.01 20.92
N LYS A 50 -2.59 -3.32 21.10
CA LYS A 50 -1.54 -4.35 20.95
C LYS A 50 -1.01 -4.38 19.52
N THR A 51 -1.88 -4.24 18.52
CA THR A 51 -1.49 -4.19 17.11
C THR A 51 -0.65 -2.95 16.81
N PHE A 52 -1.06 -1.77 17.27
CA PHE A 52 -0.28 -0.54 17.13
C PHE A 52 1.06 -0.58 17.88
N ALA A 53 1.10 -1.19 19.06
CA ALA A 53 2.35 -1.38 19.79
C ALA A 53 3.35 -2.28 19.03
N ARG A 54 2.85 -3.33 18.36
CA ARG A 54 3.70 -4.19 17.49
C ARG A 54 4.21 -3.43 16.27
N LEU A 55 3.34 -2.68 15.58
CA LEU A 55 3.72 -1.82 14.46
C LEU A 55 4.81 -0.84 14.89
N SER A 56 4.60 -0.14 16.01
CA SER A 56 5.56 0.80 16.57
C SER A 56 6.90 0.14 16.88
N ARG A 57 6.88 -1.05 17.48
CA ARG A 57 8.11 -1.80 17.78
C ARG A 57 8.88 -2.12 16.51
N VAL A 58 8.21 -2.65 15.48
CA VAL A 58 8.88 -2.97 14.21
C VAL A 58 9.43 -1.71 13.57
N ALA A 59 8.64 -0.63 13.47
CA ALA A 59 9.09 0.61 12.85
C ALA A 59 10.32 1.20 13.56
N ASN A 60 10.37 1.19 14.90
CA ASN A 60 11.44 1.80 15.67
C ASN A 60 12.69 0.91 15.82
N GLN A 61 12.51 -0.39 15.96
CA GLN A 61 13.63 -1.32 16.21
C GLN A 61 14.24 -1.82 14.90
N GLU A 62 13.40 -2.22 13.93
CA GLU A 62 13.85 -2.75 12.66
C GLU A 62 14.18 -1.65 11.65
N LYS A 63 13.56 -0.47 11.78
CA LYS A 63 13.75 0.68 10.89
C LYS A 63 13.70 0.27 9.41
N PRO A 64 12.56 -0.30 8.94
CA PRO A 64 12.44 -0.72 7.56
C PRO A 64 12.50 0.49 6.62
N ASP A 65 13.02 0.27 5.42
CA ASP A 65 13.04 1.27 4.34
C ASP A 65 11.66 1.39 3.67
N PHE A 66 10.83 0.34 3.80
CA PHE A 66 9.51 0.26 3.22
C PHE A 66 8.57 -0.64 4.04
N ILE A 67 7.29 -0.28 4.12
CA ILE A 67 6.26 -1.09 4.76
C ILE A 67 5.22 -1.49 3.71
N VAL A 68 4.85 -2.78 3.68
CA VAL A 68 3.76 -3.28 2.83
C VAL A 68 2.68 -3.87 3.71
N PHE A 69 1.45 -3.40 3.51
CA PHE A 69 0.25 -3.96 4.13
C PHE A 69 -0.49 -4.80 3.10
N THR A 70 -0.58 -6.10 3.35
CA THR A 70 -1.18 -7.06 2.42
C THR A 70 -2.53 -7.57 2.94
N GLY A 71 -3.52 -6.67 2.94
CA GLY A 71 -4.92 -6.98 3.16
C GLY A 71 -5.35 -7.22 4.60
N ASP A 72 -6.66 -7.15 4.79
CA ASP A 72 -7.37 -7.35 6.06
C ASP A 72 -6.84 -6.45 7.19
N ILE A 73 -6.68 -5.17 6.87
CA ILE A 73 -5.99 -4.22 7.74
C ILE A 73 -6.95 -3.57 8.74
N VAL A 74 -8.03 -2.94 8.26
CA VAL A 74 -9.05 -2.31 9.12
C VAL A 74 -10.41 -2.89 8.75
N THR A 75 -10.89 -3.85 9.53
CA THR A 75 -12.00 -4.71 9.12
C THR A 75 -13.29 -4.53 9.91
N ARG A 76 -13.30 -3.75 11.00
CA ARG A 76 -14.47 -3.59 11.86
C ARG A 76 -14.50 -2.24 12.59
N GLY A 77 -15.69 -1.91 13.13
CA GLY A 77 -15.91 -0.74 13.97
C GLY A 77 -15.98 0.57 13.16
N ASP A 78 -15.44 1.63 13.71
CA ASP A 78 -15.29 2.90 13.00
C ASP A 78 -14.06 2.83 12.08
N THR A 79 -14.30 2.36 10.88
CA THR A 79 -13.25 2.10 9.88
C THR A 79 -12.51 3.36 9.48
N ARG A 80 -13.21 4.48 9.33
CA ARG A 80 -12.57 5.77 9.00
C ARG A 80 -11.58 6.16 10.09
N LYS A 81 -11.98 6.03 11.35
CA LYS A 81 -11.12 6.29 12.50
C LYS A 81 -9.96 5.31 12.59
N GLY A 82 -10.21 4.03 12.27
CA GLY A 82 -9.18 3.01 12.23
C GLY A 82 -8.09 3.33 11.20
N TRP A 83 -8.48 3.65 9.96
CA TRP A 83 -7.54 4.07 8.91
C TRP A 83 -6.82 5.36 9.28
N GLN A 84 -7.51 6.37 9.77
CA GLN A 84 -6.88 7.63 10.17
C GLN A 84 -5.81 7.40 11.24
N ARG A 85 -6.13 6.61 12.26
CA ARG A 85 -5.19 6.25 13.32
C ARG A 85 -3.96 5.50 12.79
N LEU A 86 -4.15 4.59 11.83
CA LEU A 86 -3.03 3.89 11.18
C LEU A 86 -2.13 4.88 10.45
N LEU A 87 -2.71 5.77 9.64
CA LEU A 87 -1.95 6.77 8.89
C LEU A 87 -1.23 7.78 9.80
N ASP A 88 -1.86 8.20 10.89
CA ASP A 88 -1.24 9.07 11.88
C ASP A 88 -0.01 8.39 12.51
N SER A 89 -0.14 7.10 12.86
CA SER A 89 0.99 6.29 13.37
C SER A 89 2.12 6.20 12.34
N LEU A 90 1.80 5.88 11.08
CA LEU A 90 2.80 5.78 10.01
C LEU A 90 3.48 7.11 9.73
N SER A 91 2.76 8.23 9.84
CA SER A 91 3.32 9.57 9.65
C SER A 91 4.39 9.92 10.68
N THR A 92 4.34 9.34 11.88
CA THR A 92 5.37 9.55 12.91
C THR A 92 6.70 8.91 12.52
N TYR A 93 6.66 7.79 11.80
CA TYR A 93 7.86 7.05 11.38
C TYR A 93 8.47 7.56 10.08
N LYS A 94 7.68 8.27 9.27
CA LYS A 94 8.09 8.79 7.95
C LYS A 94 8.64 7.71 7.00
N ILE A 95 8.14 6.48 7.15
CA ILE A 95 8.53 5.35 6.32
C ILE A 95 7.54 5.25 5.15
N PRO A 96 8.02 5.16 3.90
CA PRO A 96 7.16 4.89 2.76
C PRO A 96 6.39 3.59 2.93
N PHE A 97 5.13 3.56 2.50
CA PHE A 97 4.31 2.37 2.59
C PHE A 97 3.38 2.18 1.40
N CYS A 98 2.97 0.92 1.21
CA CYS A 98 1.96 0.48 0.27
C CYS A 98 0.88 -0.35 0.96
N VAL A 99 -0.34 -0.29 0.45
CA VAL A 99 -1.47 -1.12 0.89
C VAL A 99 -2.02 -1.87 -0.33
N THR A 100 -2.27 -3.17 -0.19
CA THR A 100 -3.23 -3.92 -1.01
C THR A 100 -4.41 -4.31 -0.13
N PHE A 101 -5.62 -4.35 -0.68
CA PHE A 101 -6.80 -4.77 0.10
C PHE A 101 -6.88 -6.29 0.21
N GLY A 102 -7.46 -6.74 1.33
CA GLY A 102 -7.95 -8.11 1.52
C GLY A 102 -9.46 -8.19 1.36
N ASN A 103 -9.99 -9.38 1.58
CA ASN A 103 -11.42 -9.62 1.41
C ASN A 103 -12.29 -9.01 2.52
N HIS A 104 -11.74 -8.76 3.71
CA HIS A 104 -12.50 -8.17 4.81
C HIS A 104 -12.44 -6.64 4.88
N ASP A 105 -11.51 -5.98 4.20
CA ASP A 105 -11.45 -4.52 4.22
C ASP A 105 -12.75 -3.88 3.72
N PRO A 106 -13.39 -4.33 2.61
CA PRO A 106 -14.64 -3.75 2.13
C PRO A 106 -15.87 -4.03 3.00
N GLU A 107 -15.79 -5.00 3.93
CA GLU A 107 -16.91 -5.32 4.84
C GLU A 107 -17.11 -4.28 5.95
N SER A 108 -16.21 -3.34 6.06
CA SER A 108 -16.06 -2.46 7.21
C SER A 108 -16.89 -1.18 7.18
N GLY A 109 -17.74 -1.00 6.15
CA GLY A 109 -18.66 0.14 6.04
C GLY A 109 -18.14 1.35 5.26
N LEU A 110 -16.88 1.34 4.81
CA LEU A 110 -16.37 2.26 3.81
C LEU A 110 -16.24 1.56 2.46
N SER A 111 -16.53 2.27 1.38
CA SER A 111 -16.25 1.75 0.03
C SER A 111 -14.73 1.67 -0.23
N ARG A 112 -14.33 0.83 -1.20
CA ARG A 112 -12.92 0.74 -1.63
C ARG A 112 -12.40 2.09 -2.10
N GLU A 113 -13.22 2.91 -2.76
CA GLU A 113 -12.86 4.27 -3.21
C GLU A 113 -12.62 5.21 -2.03
N GLU A 114 -13.46 5.16 -0.99
CA GLU A 114 -13.28 5.98 0.21
C GLU A 114 -12.00 5.62 0.96
N MET A 115 -11.76 4.32 1.18
CA MET A 115 -10.52 3.83 1.81
C MET A 115 -9.30 4.21 0.96
N SER A 116 -9.38 4.06 -0.34
CA SER A 116 -8.29 4.41 -1.27
C SER A 116 -7.91 5.89 -1.19
N ARG A 117 -8.91 6.79 -1.12
CA ARG A 117 -8.66 8.23 -0.94
C ARG A 117 -8.00 8.52 0.42
N ILE A 118 -8.43 7.85 1.48
CA ILE A 118 -7.83 8.00 2.81
C ILE A 118 -6.35 7.56 2.74
N ILE A 119 -6.06 6.38 2.21
CA ILE A 119 -4.71 5.82 2.11
C ILE A 119 -3.79 6.73 1.28
N THR A 120 -4.27 7.17 0.11
CA THR A 120 -3.48 8.01 -0.80
C THR A 120 -3.33 9.45 -0.35
N SER A 121 -4.07 9.89 0.67
CA SER A 121 -3.89 11.22 1.27
C SER A 121 -2.61 11.35 2.09
N SER A 122 -2.02 10.24 2.54
CA SER A 122 -0.75 10.26 3.26
C SER A 122 0.42 10.57 2.33
N PRO A 123 1.32 11.51 2.70
CA PRO A 123 2.50 11.83 1.89
C PRO A 123 3.53 10.68 1.84
N TYR A 124 3.40 9.68 2.70
CA TYR A 124 4.25 8.50 2.74
C TYR A 124 3.67 7.31 1.99
N SER A 125 2.41 7.40 1.52
CA SER A 125 1.81 6.37 0.69
C SER A 125 2.36 6.42 -0.73
N VAL A 126 2.88 5.29 -1.21
CA VAL A 126 3.26 5.15 -2.63
C VAL A 126 2.09 4.70 -3.50
N ASN A 127 0.93 4.39 -2.91
CA ASN A 127 -0.25 3.98 -3.63
C ASN A 127 -0.70 5.02 -4.67
N SER A 128 -1.27 4.55 -5.77
CA SER A 128 -1.97 5.35 -6.77
C SER A 128 -3.40 4.87 -6.95
N LEU A 129 -4.23 5.72 -7.54
CA LEU A 129 -5.61 5.38 -7.87
C LEU A 129 -5.71 4.96 -9.34
N ASN A 130 -6.56 3.96 -9.61
CA ASN A 130 -6.98 3.61 -10.95
C ASN A 130 -8.13 4.55 -11.43
N SER A 131 -8.64 4.32 -12.63
CA SER A 131 -9.73 5.11 -13.21
C SER A 131 -11.05 5.03 -12.45
N ALA A 132 -11.24 3.99 -11.64
CA ALA A 132 -12.41 3.83 -10.77
C ALA A 132 -12.24 4.51 -9.39
N GLY A 133 -11.10 5.15 -9.13
CA GLY A 133 -10.81 5.81 -7.85
C GLY A 133 -10.44 4.84 -6.72
N GLN A 134 -10.11 3.59 -7.05
CA GLN A 134 -9.63 2.56 -6.13
C GLN A 134 -8.10 2.43 -6.21
N LEU A 135 -7.47 1.74 -5.25
CA LEU A 135 -6.04 1.45 -5.33
C LEU A 135 -5.74 0.70 -6.63
N ALA A 136 -4.73 1.18 -7.36
CA ALA A 136 -4.24 0.52 -8.56
C ALA A 136 -3.26 -0.61 -8.21
N ASP A 137 -3.18 -1.61 -9.07
CA ASP A 137 -2.00 -2.48 -9.12
C ASP A 137 -0.76 -1.62 -9.41
N MET A 138 0.34 -1.91 -8.76
CA MET A 138 1.54 -1.08 -8.87
C MET A 138 2.78 -1.90 -9.15
N ASP A 139 3.64 -1.32 -9.95
CA ASP A 139 5.03 -1.71 -10.10
C ASP A 139 5.93 -0.57 -9.57
N LEU A 140 6.67 -0.85 -8.53
CA LEU A 140 7.54 0.11 -7.86
C LEU A 140 9.00 -0.25 -8.13
N ASP A 141 9.79 0.75 -8.46
CA ASP A 141 11.23 0.58 -8.61
C ASP A 141 11.94 0.82 -7.28
N VAL A 142 12.82 -0.09 -6.91
CA VAL A 142 13.83 0.15 -5.87
C VAL A 142 15.15 0.46 -6.60
N LEU A 143 15.57 1.71 -6.51
CA LEU A 143 16.75 2.21 -7.20
C LEU A 143 18.04 1.73 -6.55
N SER A 144 19.13 1.72 -7.32
CA SER A 144 20.47 1.49 -6.77
C SER A 144 20.86 2.64 -5.84
N TYR A 145 21.80 2.41 -4.92
CA TYR A 145 22.25 3.44 -3.97
C TYR A 145 22.78 4.70 -4.67
N SER A 146 23.62 4.54 -5.66
CA SER A 146 24.37 5.63 -6.31
C SER A 146 23.82 6.09 -7.65
N GLY A 147 22.67 5.58 -8.08
CA GLY A 147 22.14 5.87 -9.42
C GLY A 147 20.61 5.90 -9.47
N ASP A 148 20.09 6.24 -10.62
CA ASP A 148 18.65 6.26 -10.88
C ASP A 148 18.15 5.04 -11.65
N LYS A 149 19.03 4.02 -11.81
CA LYS A 149 18.64 2.74 -12.43
C LYS A 149 17.93 1.85 -11.39
N PRO A 150 16.80 1.26 -11.74
CA PRO A 150 16.16 0.22 -10.93
C PRO A 150 17.11 -0.96 -10.71
N SER A 151 17.18 -1.45 -9.48
CA SER A 151 17.92 -2.65 -9.10
C SER A 151 17.00 -3.79 -8.67
N MET A 152 15.75 -3.47 -8.35
CA MET A 152 14.72 -4.42 -7.96
C MET A 152 13.35 -3.84 -8.30
N ALA A 153 12.37 -4.68 -8.60
CA ALA A 153 10.98 -4.30 -8.78
C ALA A 153 10.09 -4.90 -7.67
N LEU A 154 9.13 -4.11 -7.17
CA LEU A 154 8.11 -4.57 -6.24
C LEU A 154 6.75 -4.44 -6.93
N TYR A 155 5.98 -5.52 -6.96
CA TYR A 155 4.63 -5.54 -7.49
C TYR A 155 3.65 -5.64 -6.33
N CYS A 156 2.72 -4.67 -6.23
CA CYS A 156 1.65 -4.69 -5.25
C CYS A 156 0.34 -4.87 -6.00
N LEU A 157 -0.32 -6.00 -5.80
CA LEU A 157 -1.45 -6.46 -6.61
C LEU A 157 -2.70 -6.61 -5.76
N ASP A 158 -3.84 -6.22 -6.30
CA ASP A 158 -5.15 -6.45 -5.69
C ASP A 158 -5.69 -7.83 -6.15
N SER A 159 -5.72 -8.80 -5.25
CA SER A 159 -6.27 -10.14 -5.53
C SER A 159 -7.80 -10.21 -5.50
N GLY A 160 -8.46 -9.07 -5.27
CA GLY A 160 -9.91 -9.00 -5.09
C GLY A 160 -10.35 -9.43 -3.69
N ASP A 161 -11.67 -9.61 -3.53
CA ASP A 161 -12.28 -10.01 -2.26
C ASP A 161 -12.98 -11.36 -2.36
N TYR A 162 -14.27 -11.39 -2.75
CA TYR A 162 -15.02 -12.63 -2.90
C TYR A 162 -15.30 -12.94 -4.36
N SER A 163 -15.35 -14.24 -4.68
CA SER A 163 -15.66 -14.70 -6.02
C SER A 163 -17.04 -14.21 -6.47
N PRO A 164 -17.15 -13.61 -7.65
CA PRO A 164 -18.46 -13.31 -8.27
C PRO A 164 -19.22 -14.59 -8.67
N ASP A 165 -18.50 -15.69 -8.86
CA ASP A 165 -19.06 -17.01 -9.17
C ASP A 165 -18.72 -18.01 -8.07
N LYS A 166 -19.73 -18.28 -7.22
CA LYS A 166 -19.59 -19.20 -6.10
C LYS A 166 -19.38 -20.67 -6.51
N SER A 167 -19.62 -21.02 -7.76
CA SER A 167 -19.36 -22.38 -8.28
C SER A 167 -17.87 -22.64 -8.48
N ILE A 168 -17.06 -21.59 -8.67
CA ILE A 168 -15.61 -21.68 -8.85
C ILE A 168 -14.90 -21.68 -7.49
N GLY A 169 -15.36 -20.86 -6.54
CA GLY A 169 -14.73 -20.76 -5.22
C GLY A 169 -15.29 -19.65 -4.35
N LYS A 170 -14.75 -19.52 -3.15
CA LYS A 170 -15.16 -18.48 -2.18
C LYS A 170 -14.50 -17.14 -2.48
N TYR A 171 -13.24 -17.14 -2.82
CA TYR A 171 -12.41 -15.94 -3.00
C TYR A 171 -12.23 -15.60 -4.47
N ALA A 172 -11.98 -14.32 -4.74
CA ALA A 172 -11.62 -13.84 -6.06
C ALA A 172 -10.18 -14.27 -6.43
N TRP A 173 -9.79 -13.93 -7.63
CA TRP A 173 -8.48 -14.27 -8.22
C TRP A 173 -8.03 -13.13 -9.12
N PHE A 174 -6.77 -13.14 -9.51
CA PHE A 174 -6.25 -12.18 -10.48
C PHE A 174 -6.96 -12.32 -11.83
N SER A 175 -7.41 -11.19 -12.35
CA SER A 175 -8.00 -11.14 -13.69
C SER A 175 -6.93 -11.38 -14.76
N MET A 176 -7.37 -11.79 -15.95
CA MET A 176 -6.46 -11.92 -17.08
C MET A 176 -5.77 -10.59 -17.42
N ASP A 177 -6.48 -9.47 -17.25
CA ASP A 177 -5.92 -8.13 -17.49
C ASP A 177 -4.80 -7.80 -16.51
N GLN A 178 -4.92 -8.17 -15.24
CA GLN A 178 -3.85 -8.02 -14.24
C GLN A 178 -2.65 -8.90 -14.58
N ILE A 179 -2.87 -10.14 -15.00
CA ILE A 179 -1.79 -11.06 -15.42
C ILE A 179 -1.05 -10.48 -16.64
N LEU A 180 -1.77 -9.98 -17.62
CA LEU A 180 -1.17 -9.36 -18.82
C LEU A 180 -0.45 -8.05 -18.47
N TRP A 181 -1.02 -7.25 -17.59
CA TRP A 181 -0.38 -6.02 -17.08
C TRP A 181 0.95 -6.35 -16.38
N LEU A 182 0.94 -7.31 -15.45
CA LEU A 182 2.16 -7.74 -14.75
C LEU A 182 3.23 -8.24 -15.73
N ARG A 183 2.84 -9.12 -16.67
CA ARG A 183 3.74 -9.61 -17.72
C ARG A 183 4.35 -8.45 -18.52
N ASN A 184 3.52 -7.51 -18.96
CA ASN A 184 3.98 -6.38 -19.78
C ASN A 184 4.88 -5.44 -18.97
N SER A 185 4.58 -5.22 -17.68
CA SER A 185 5.45 -4.45 -16.79
C SER A 185 6.82 -5.13 -16.61
N CYS A 186 6.86 -6.44 -16.39
CA CYS A 186 8.12 -7.21 -16.31
C CYS A 186 8.93 -7.09 -17.59
N LEU A 187 8.29 -7.24 -18.77
CA LEU A 187 8.96 -7.14 -20.06
C LEU A 187 9.52 -5.73 -20.30
N LYS A 188 8.73 -4.70 -19.99
CA LYS A 188 9.17 -3.30 -20.09
C LYS A 188 10.39 -3.04 -19.23
N LYS A 189 10.35 -3.42 -17.94
CA LYS A 189 11.48 -3.25 -17.01
C LYS A 189 12.73 -4.02 -17.48
N THR A 190 12.56 -5.21 -18.06
CA THR A 190 13.67 -5.97 -18.66
C THR A 190 14.29 -5.20 -19.83
N GLN A 191 13.49 -4.62 -20.72
CA GLN A 191 13.96 -3.82 -21.84
C GLN A 191 14.69 -2.55 -21.37
N GLU A 192 14.13 -1.84 -20.37
CA GLU A 192 14.73 -0.64 -19.77
C GLU A 192 16.02 -0.94 -18.99
N ASN A 193 16.24 -2.20 -18.61
CA ASN A 193 17.44 -2.70 -17.94
C ASN A 193 18.39 -3.43 -18.89
N ASP A 194 18.52 -2.95 -20.11
CA ASP A 194 19.44 -3.47 -21.13
C ASP A 194 19.25 -4.98 -21.43
N GLY A 195 18.02 -5.48 -21.34
CA GLY A 195 17.65 -6.88 -21.54
C GLY A 195 17.86 -7.78 -20.32
N ASN A 196 18.32 -7.24 -19.18
CA ASN A 196 18.53 -8.00 -17.96
C ASN A 196 17.26 -8.01 -17.11
N VAL A 197 16.85 -9.20 -16.67
CA VAL A 197 15.70 -9.36 -15.76
C VAL A 197 16.04 -8.79 -14.39
N LEU A 198 15.14 -7.96 -13.85
CA LEU A 198 15.24 -7.46 -12.47
C LEU A 198 14.74 -8.52 -11.48
N ASN A 199 15.45 -8.67 -10.37
CA ASN A 199 14.89 -9.37 -9.21
C ASN A 199 13.62 -8.67 -8.77
N SER A 200 12.60 -9.43 -8.39
CA SER A 200 11.31 -8.85 -8.02
C SER A 200 10.64 -9.61 -6.89
N LEU A 201 9.78 -8.90 -6.16
CA LEU A 201 8.85 -9.46 -5.19
C LEU A 201 7.43 -9.03 -5.56
N ALA A 202 6.46 -9.90 -5.34
CA ALA A 202 5.05 -9.60 -5.49
C ALA A 202 4.35 -9.69 -4.13
N PHE A 203 3.50 -8.70 -3.82
CA PHE A 203 2.73 -8.58 -2.59
C PHE A 203 1.25 -8.54 -2.93
N PHE A 204 0.48 -9.40 -2.30
CA PHE A 204 -0.97 -9.52 -2.42
C PHE A 204 -1.54 -10.23 -1.20
N HIS A 205 -2.85 -10.22 -1.03
CA HIS A 205 -3.57 -10.92 0.04
C HIS A 205 -4.01 -12.30 -0.36
#